data_db8a7fbc4d012c88f0c45e92f948d604
#
_entry.id   db8a7fbc4d012c88f0c45e92f948d604
#
_cell.length_a   1.000
_cell.length_b   1.000
_cell.length_c   1.000
_cell.angle_alpha   90.00
_cell.angle_beta   90.00
_cell.angle_gamma   90.00
#
_symmetry.space_group_name_H-M   'P 1'
#
loop_
_entity.id
_entity.type
_entity.pdbx_description
1 polymer ?
#
loop_
_entity_poly.entity_id
_entity_poly.type
_entity_poly.pdbx_seq_one_letter_code
_entity_poly.pdbx_strand_id
1 'polypeptide(L)'
;LGSLAIEHGRMQERRLVRFLDSIKNKASAVYLLGDMFDFWDEYKYVVPKGYTRFLGKLSELTDMGVEVHFFTGNHDLWTYGYLEEECGVTLHRRATTTEIYGKVFFLAHGDGLGDPDHKFKLLRKMFHNRTCQILLNAIHPRWGMALGLNWAKHSRLKRKDGKEMPYLGENKEYLVKYAKQYMQHHTNI
;
A
#
# COMPACT_ATOMS: atom_id res chain seq x y z
N LEU A 1 -5.51 2.61 5.72
CA LEU A 1 -6.03 2.82 7.08
C LEU A 1 -5.39 4.04 7.72
N GLY A 2 -6.14 4.70 8.56
CA GLY A 2 -5.76 5.95 9.20
C GLY A 2 -6.71 7.07 8.77
N SER A 3 -6.77 8.11 9.52
CA SER A 3 -7.61 9.26 9.21
C SER A 3 -7.18 10.44 10.05
N LEU A 4 -7.51 11.63 9.56
CA LEU A 4 -7.37 12.89 10.29
C LEU A 4 -8.11 12.88 11.64
N ALA A 5 -9.18 12.07 11.77
CA ALA A 5 -9.92 11.85 13.01
C ALA A 5 -9.74 10.39 13.47
N ILE A 6 -9.31 10.20 14.69
CA ILE A 6 -9.06 8.87 15.30
C ILE A 6 -10.29 7.95 15.18
N GLU A 7 -11.48 8.48 15.39
CA GLU A 7 -12.73 7.69 15.27
C GLU A 7 -12.98 7.21 13.84
N HIS A 8 -12.77 8.06 12.85
CA HIS A 8 -12.97 7.70 11.45
C HIS A 8 -11.97 6.62 11.02
N GLY A 9 -10.70 6.73 11.40
CA GLY A 9 -9.68 5.72 11.11
C GLY A 9 -10.01 4.37 11.75
N ARG A 10 -10.48 4.35 13.00
CA ARG A 10 -10.94 3.14 13.70
C ARG A 10 -12.17 2.51 13.05
N MET A 11 -13.07 3.33 12.53
CA MET A 11 -14.25 2.82 11.82
C MET A 11 -13.86 2.14 10.51
N GLN A 12 -12.94 2.73 9.74
CA GLN A 12 -12.40 2.13 8.51
C GLN A 12 -11.67 0.82 8.79
N GLU A 13 -10.80 0.80 9.82
CA GLU A 13 -10.12 -0.41 10.27
C GLU A 13 -11.11 -1.53 10.59
N ARG A 14 -12.15 -1.23 11.39
CA ARG A 14 -13.19 -2.22 11.74
C ARG A 14 -13.98 -2.71 10.53
N ARG A 15 -14.22 -1.85 9.53
CA ARG A 15 -14.89 -2.27 8.27
C ARG A 15 -14.02 -3.25 7.49
N LEU A 16 -12.74 -2.94 7.34
CA LEU A 16 -11.80 -3.82 6.66
C LEU A 16 -11.65 -5.16 7.39
N VAL A 17 -11.47 -5.12 8.71
CA VAL A 17 -11.37 -6.34 9.53
C VAL A 17 -12.62 -7.20 9.41
N ARG A 18 -13.83 -6.62 9.42
CA ARG A 18 -15.08 -7.37 9.21
C ARG A 18 -15.17 -7.97 7.81
N PHE A 19 -14.71 -7.25 6.80
CA PHE A 19 -14.65 -7.80 5.44
C PHE A 19 -13.70 -9.01 5.38
N LEU A 20 -12.48 -8.88 5.89
CA LEU A 20 -11.52 -9.98 5.95
C LEU A 20 -12.05 -11.17 6.77
N ASP A 21 -12.74 -10.90 7.87
CA ASP A 21 -13.39 -11.94 8.68
C ASP A 21 -14.49 -12.70 7.89
N SER A 22 -15.24 -12.01 7.06
CA SER A 22 -16.31 -12.61 6.25
C SER A 22 -15.80 -13.57 5.17
N ILE A 23 -14.54 -13.42 4.76
CA ILE A 23 -13.93 -14.24 3.69
C ILE A 23 -12.94 -15.29 4.21
N LYS A 24 -12.51 -15.22 5.47
CA LYS A 24 -11.41 -16.02 6.02
C LYS A 24 -11.55 -17.54 5.83
N ASN A 25 -12.77 -18.06 5.85
CA ASN A 25 -13.04 -19.50 5.66
C ASN A 25 -13.24 -19.90 4.19
N LYS A 26 -13.16 -18.94 3.26
CA LYS A 26 -13.44 -19.16 1.84
C LYS A 26 -12.28 -18.75 0.93
N ALA A 27 -11.44 -17.84 1.40
CA ALA A 27 -10.30 -17.36 0.64
C ALA A 27 -9.11 -18.30 0.79
N SER A 28 -8.49 -18.68 -0.30
CA SER A 28 -7.17 -19.34 -0.30
C SER A 28 -6.04 -18.32 -0.27
N ALA A 29 -6.26 -17.14 -0.87
CA ALA A 29 -5.31 -16.04 -0.86
C ALA A 29 -5.99 -14.67 -0.78
N VAL A 30 -5.28 -13.68 -0.23
CA VAL A 30 -5.69 -12.26 -0.16
C VAL A 30 -4.56 -11.39 -0.70
N TYR A 31 -4.87 -10.52 -1.66
CA TYR A 31 -3.92 -9.59 -2.25
C TYR A 31 -4.25 -8.17 -1.84
N LEU A 32 -3.38 -7.56 -1.04
CA LEU A 32 -3.47 -6.17 -0.57
C LEU A 32 -2.57 -5.29 -1.45
N LEU A 33 -3.16 -4.47 -2.30
CA LEU A 33 -2.43 -3.77 -3.36
C LEU A 33 -1.85 -2.40 -2.96
N GLY A 34 -1.37 -2.28 -1.71
CA GLY A 34 -0.67 -1.11 -1.22
C GLY A 34 -1.55 -0.02 -0.60
N ASP A 35 -0.91 0.95 0.02
CA ASP A 35 -1.55 2.07 0.73
C ASP A 35 -2.56 1.61 1.79
N MET A 36 -2.25 0.49 2.44
CA MET A 36 -3.08 -0.03 3.53
C MET A 36 -3.01 0.87 4.77
N PHE A 37 -1.95 1.62 4.91
CA PHE A 37 -1.70 2.57 5.97
C PHE A 37 -1.65 4.01 5.44
N ASP A 38 -1.99 4.98 6.28
CA ASP A 38 -1.83 6.40 5.94
C ASP A 38 -0.37 6.83 5.85
N PHE A 39 0.44 6.26 6.69
CA PHE A 39 1.89 6.36 6.71
C PHE A 39 2.43 5.22 7.57
N TRP A 40 3.35 4.44 7.02
CA TRP A 40 4.00 3.33 7.69
C TRP A 40 5.51 3.48 7.58
N ASP A 41 6.18 3.43 8.72
CA ASP A 41 7.64 3.49 8.82
C ASP A 41 8.09 2.59 9.98
N GLU A 42 8.80 1.54 9.64
CA GLU A 42 9.34 0.58 10.61
C GLU A 42 10.69 1.07 11.13
N TYR A 43 10.79 1.22 12.42
CA TYR A 43 12.06 1.39 13.13
C TYR A 43 12.51 0.03 13.67
N LYS A 44 13.79 -0.06 14.05
CA LYS A 44 14.38 -1.33 14.50
C LYS A 44 13.58 -2.03 15.61
N TYR A 45 12.97 -1.27 16.53
CA TYR A 45 12.26 -1.80 17.70
C TYR A 45 10.87 -1.19 17.89
N VAL A 46 10.40 -0.36 16.99
CA VAL A 46 9.09 0.28 17.10
C VAL A 46 8.40 0.37 15.75
N VAL A 47 7.11 0.15 15.75
CA VAL A 47 6.23 0.33 14.61
C VAL A 47 5.17 1.39 14.92
N PRO A 48 4.53 1.98 13.91
CA PRO A 48 3.46 2.94 14.11
C PRO A 48 2.32 2.37 14.97
N LYS A 49 1.88 3.14 15.96
CA LYS A 49 0.74 2.76 16.78
C LYS A 49 -0.58 2.87 16.03
N GLY A 50 -1.54 2.10 16.42
CA GLY A 50 -2.83 1.93 15.75
C GLY A 50 -2.85 0.60 15.03
N TYR A 51 -3.73 0.40 14.12
CA TYR A 51 -3.79 -0.76 13.21
C TYR A 51 -3.80 -2.15 13.88
N THR A 52 -3.88 -2.22 15.20
CA THR A 52 -3.76 -3.47 15.99
C THR A 52 -4.77 -4.53 15.55
N ARG A 53 -5.99 -4.13 15.20
CA ARG A 53 -7.02 -5.07 14.73
C ARG A 53 -6.72 -5.59 13.34
N PHE A 54 -6.22 -4.71 12.47
CA PHE A 54 -5.87 -5.08 11.10
C PHE A 54 -4.64 -6.00 11.09
N LEU A 55 -3.59 -5.65 11.82
CA LEU A 55 -2.39 -6.48 11.96
C LEU A 55 -2.74 -7.85 12.56
N GLY A 56 -3.50 -7.89 13.65
CA GLY A 56 -3.97 -9.16 14.24
C GLY A 56 -4.87 -9.96 13.29
N LYS A 57 -5.63 -9.31 12.40
CA LYS A 57 -6.41 -10.02 11.39
C LYS A 57 -5.54 -10.60 10.29
N LEU A 58 -4.43 -9.95 9.91
CA LEU A 58 -3.46 -10.52 8.99
C LEU A 58 -2.81 -11.77 9.59
N SER A 59 -2.36 -11.70 10.84
CA SER A 59 -1.80 -12.86 11.56
C SER A 59 -2.82 -14.00 11.67
N GLU A 60 -4.08 -13.71 12.03
CA GLU A 60 -5.15 -14.74 12.07
C GLU A 60 -5.33 -15.43 10.70
N LEU A 61 -5.33 -14.67 9.60
CA LEU A 61 -5.48 -15.23 8.26
C LEU A 61 -4.30 -16.15 7.90
N THR A 62 -3.08 -15.71 8.14
CA THR A 62 -1.87 -16.50 7.86
C THR A 62 -1.76 -17.73 8.75
N ASP A 63 -2.12 -17.64 10.03
CA ASP A 63 -2.21 -18.78 10.97
C ASP A 63 -3.27 -19.82 10.53
N MET A 64 -4.33 -19.37 9.85
CA MET A 64 -5.33 -20.26 9.23
C MET A 64 -4.89 -20.87 7.90
N GLY A 65 -3.71 -20.53 7.38
CA GLY A 65 -3.18 -21.01 6.11
C GLY A 65 -3.67 -20.22 4.89
N VAL A 66 -4.29 -19.07 5.07
CA VAL A 66 -4.62 -18.16 3.96
C VAL A 66 -3.36 -17.41 3.53
N GLU A 67 -2.98 -17.49 2.27
CA GLU A 67 -1.86 -16.74 1.73
C GLU A 67 -2.20 -15.24 1.70
N VAL A 68 -1.44 -14.42 2.43
CA VAL A 68 -1.64 -12.96 2.43
C VAL A 68 -0.47 -12.29 1.71
N HIS A 69 -0.75 -11.74 0.53
CA HIS A 69 0.22 -10.99 -0.28
C HIS A 69 0.03 -9.49 -0.05
N PHE A 70 1.07 -8.83 0.44
CA PHE A 70 1.05 -7.40 0.72
C PHE A 70 1.97 -6.67 -0.26
N PHE A 71 1.40 -5.83 -1.12
CA PHE A 71 2.15 -4.96 -2.02
C PHE A 71 2.38 -3.61 -1.33
N THR A 72 3.60 -3.11 -1.39
CA THR A 72 3.89 -1.78 -0.86
C THR A 72 3.36 -0.71 -1.81
N GLY A 73 2.64 0.27 -1.25
CA GLY A 73 2.31 1.52 -1.91
C GLY A 73 3.29 2.64 -1.54
N ASN A 74 2.97 3.86 -1.88
CA ASN A 74 3.81 5.00 -1.54
C ASN A 74 3.67 5.46 -0.08
N HIS A 75 2.60 5.07 0.62
CA HIS A 75 2.36 5.37 2.03
C HIS A 75 2.91 4.31 2.99
N ASP A 76 3.15 3.10 2.51
CA ASP A 76 3.66 1.96 3.29
C ASP A 76 4.93 1.35 2.67
N LEU A 77 5.71 2.20 2.03
CA LEU A 77 6.96 1.83 1.38
C LEU A 77 8.06 1.41 2.37
N TRP A 78 8.05 2.00 3.58
CA TRP A 78 9.12 1.81 4.57
C TRP A 78 8.81 0.67 5.52
N THR A 79 8.67 -0.49 4.91
CA THR A 79 8.42 -1.79 5.53
C THR A 79 9.70 -2.62 5.45
N TYR A 80 10.24 -3.05 6.58
CA TYR A 80 11.57 -3.65 6.64
C TYR A 80 11.60 -5.08 7.18
N GLY A 81 10.45 -5.69 7.41
CA GLY A 81 10.36 -7.08 7.84
C GLY A 81 9.26 -7.36 8.87
N TYR A 82 8.80 -6.36 9.61
CA TYR A 82 7.79 -6.54 10.65
C TYR A 82 6.53 -7.27 10.16
N LEU A 83 6.00 -6.88 9.00
CA LEU A 83 4.78 -7.50 8.46
C LEU A 83 5.02 -8.96 8.05
N GLU A 84 6.22 -9.29 7.56
CA GLU A 84 6.60 -10.64 7.20
C GLU A 84 6.81 -11.50 8.46
N GLU A 85 7.56 -10.98 9.44
CA GLU A 85 7.97 -11.70 10.65
C GLU A 85 6.82 -11.87 11.65
N GLU A 86 6.01 -10.80 11.85
CA GLU A 86 4.96 -10.79 12.88
C GLU A 86 3.57 -11.14 12.35
N CYS A 87 3.30 -10.86 11.08
CA CYS A 87 1.99 -11.13 10.49
C CYS A 87 2.00 -12.26 9.46
N GLY A 88 3.15 -12.86 9.14
CA GLY A 88 3.27 -13.98 8.21
C GLY A 88 2.92 -13.64 6.77
N VAL A 89 2.90 -12.37 6.37
CA VAL A 89 2.51 -11.98 5.01
C VAL A 89 3.67 -12.12 4.03
N THR A 90 3.37 -12.35 2.76
CA THR A 90 4.34 -12.25 1.67
C THR A 90 4.40 -10.83 1.15
N LEU A 91 5.53 -10.15 1.35
CA LEU A 91 5.71 -8.75 0.98
C LEU A 91 6.24 -8.59 -0.45
N HIS A 92 5.53 -7.80 -1.26
CA HIS A 92 5.90 -7.46 -2.62
C HIS A 92 6.26 -5.97 -2.72
N ARG A 93 7.54 -5.67 -2.96
CA ARG A 93 8.05 -4.30 -3.13
C ARG A 93 8.04 -3.83 -4.58
N ARG A 94 7.60 -4.68 -5.51
CA ARG A 94 7.53 -4.40 -6.95
C ARG A 94 6.28 -5.05 -7.53
N ALA A 95 5.90 -4.57 -8.70
CA ALA A 95 4.89 -5.24 -9.52
C ALA A 95 5.28 -6.69 -9.77
N THR A 96 4.31 -7.57 -9.75
CA THR A 96 4.49 -9.02 -9.92
C THR A 96 3.43 -9.55 -10.86
N THR A 97 3.82 -10.46 -11.74
CA THR A 97 2.89 -11.24 -12.54
C THR A 97 2.69 -12.59 -11.88
N THR A 98 1.45 -12.99 -11.67
CA THR A 98 1.10 -14.28 -11.05
C THR A 98 -0.07 -14.92 -11.76
N GLU A 99 -0.12 -16.24 -11.73
CA GLU A 99 -1.25 -17.00 -12.24
C GLU A 99 -2.24 -17.33 -11.11
N ILE A 100 -3.51 -17.00 -11.32
CA ILE A 100 -4.60 -17.28 -10.38
C ILE A 100 -5.72 -17.96 -11.16
N TYR A 101 -6.04 -19.20 -10.81
CA TYR A 101 -7.06 -20.01 -11.48
C TYR A 101 -6.91 -20.08 -13.01
N GLY A 102 -5.69 -20.27 -13.51
CA GLY A 102 -5.39 -20.38 -14.94
C GLY A 102 -5.44 -19.05 -15.71
N LYS A 103 -5.56 -17.93 -15.01
CA LYS A 103 -5.46 -16.57 -15.60
C LYS A 103 -4.25 -15.85 -15.05
N VAL A 104 -3.55 -15.16 -15.93
CA VAL A 104 -2.37 -14.37 -15.56
C VAL A 104 -2.79 -12.97 -15.17
N PHE A 105 -2.33 -12.53 -14.00
CA PHE A 105 -2.60 -11.20 -13.44
C PHE A 105 -1.30 -10.42 -13.27
N PHE A 106 -1.28 -9.18 -13.72
CA PHE A 106 -0.27 -8.21 -13.35
C PHE A 106 -0.76 -7.43 -12.14
N LEU A 107 -0.10 -7.62 -11.00
CA LEU A 107 -0.46 -7.01 -9.72
C LEU A 107 0.53 -5.93 -9.34
N ALA A 108 0.05 -4.74 -9.08
CA ALA A 108 0.85 -3.60 -8.65
C ALA A 108 -0.01 -2.58 -7.88
N HIS A 109 0.62 -1.77 -7.04
CA HIS A 109 -0.05 -0.62 -6.44
C HIS A 109 -0.45 0.43 -7.49
N GLY A 110 0.39 0.63 -8.51
CA GLY A 110 0.09 1.52 -9.64
C GLY A 110 0.75 2.90 -9.54
N ASP A 111 1.33 3.28 -8.42
CA ASP A 111 2.01 4.57 -8.27
C ASP A 111 3.19 4.71 -9.24
N GLY A 112 3.18 5.81 -10.00
CA GLY A 112 4.23 6.12 -10.98
C GLY A 112 4.25 5.24 -12.24
N LEU A 113 3.33 4.28 -12.38
CA LEU A 113 3.17 3.52 -13.63
C LEU A 113 2.53 4.40 -14.70
N GLY A 114 3.27 4.68 -15.77
CA GLY A 114 2.80 5.55 -16.86
C GLY A 114 2.63 7.03 -16.48
N ASP A 115 2.88 7.42 -15.23
CA ASP A 115 2.73 8.80 -14.77
C ASP A 115 3.69 9.74 -15.50
N PRO A 116 3.21 10.85 -16.11
CA PRO A 116 4.06 11.83 -16.78
C PRO A 116 4.78 12.79 -15.82
N ASP A 117 4.39 12.88 -14.54
CA ASP A 117 4.95 13.85 -13.59
C ASP A 117 6.37 13.50 -13.17
N HIS A 118 7.35 14.22 -13.74
CA HIS A 118 8.77 14.07 -13.43
C HIS A 118 9.11 14.42 -11.96
N LYS A 119 8.40 15.36 -11.34
CA LYS A 119 8.64 15.76 -9.95
C LYS A 119 8.21 14.64 -9.02
N PHE A 120 7.07 14.04 -9.29
CA PHE A 120 6.60 12.87 -8.56
C PHE A 120 7.56 11.69 -8.70
N LYS A 121 8.05 11.41 -9.92
CA LYS A 121 9.04 10.36 -10.16
C LYS A 121 10.35 10.58 -9.40
N LEU A 122 10.84 11.83 -9.36
CA LEU A 122 12.05 12.16 -8.60
C LEU A 122 11.85 11.95 -7.10
N LEU A 123 10.72 12.42 -6.57
CA LEU A 123 10.35 12.25 -5.17
C LEU A 123 10.23 10.76 -4.81
N ARG A 124 9.56 9.98 -5.65
CA ARG A 124 9.45 8.53 -5.51
C ARG A 124 10.82 7.86 -5.49
N LYS A 125 11.72 8.24 -6.41
CA LYS A 125 13.11 7.74 -6.45
C LYS A 125 13.86 8.04 -5.16
N MET A 126 13.66 9.23 -4.59
CA MET A 126 14.27 9.62 -3.31
C MET A 126 13.75 8.76 -2.15
N PHE A 127 12.45 8.50 -2.09
CA PHE A 127 11.87 7.63 -1.04
C PHE A 127 12.25 6.16 -1.16
N HIS A 128 12.53 5.68 -2.38
CA HIS A 128 13.05 4.32 -2.60
C HIS A 128 14.57 4.23 -2.38
N ASN A 129 15.26 5.37 -2.21
CA ASN A 129 16.70 5.36 -2.02
C ASN A 129 17.05 4.90 -0.60
N ARG A 130 17.83 3.83 -0.48
CA ARG A 130 18.20 3.22 0.79
C ARG A 130 18.92 4.19 1.74
N THR A 131 19.80 5.04 1.19
CA THR A 131 20.52 6.04 1.98
C THR A 131 19.56 7.07 2.58
N CYS A 132 18.60 7.56 1.79
CA CYS A 132 17.56 8.47 2.28
C CYS A 132 16.71 7.82 3.37
N GLN A 133 16.36 6.54 3.21
CA GLN A 133 15.62 5.78 4.20
C GLN A 133 16.40 5.65 5.52
N ILE A 134 17.69 5.31 5.45
CA ILE A 134 18.56 5.20 6.64
C ILE A 134 18.67 6.54 7.36
N LEU A 135 18.87 7.65 6.63
CA LEU A 135 18.95 8.98 7.21
C LEU A 135 17.65 9.41 7.88
N LEU A 136 16.50 9.08 7.29
CA LEU A 136 15.20 9.36 7.88
C LEU A 136 14.93 8.49 9.11
N ASN A 137 15.32 7.22 9.08
CA ASN A 137 15.19 6.32 10.22
C ASN A 137 16.17 6.64 11.37
N ALA A 138 17.21 7.44 11.12
CA ALA A 138 18.07 7.99 12.16
C ALA A 138 17.39 9.11 12.96
N ILE A 139 16.31 9.70 12.41
CA ILE A 139 15.51 10.70 13.12
C ILE A 139 14.66 9.98 14.19
N HIS A 140 14.52 10.61 15.36
CA HIS A 140 13.68 10.06 16.41
C HIS A 140 12.26 9.76 15.90
N PRO A 141 11.65 8.57 16.18
CA PRO A 141 10.36 8.13 15.65
C PRO A 141 9.24 9.16 15.79
N ARG A 142 9.23 9.93 16.88
CA ARG A 142 8.26 11.01 17.10
C ARG A 142 8.26 12.04 15.97
N TRP A 143 9.44 12.41 15.47
CA TRP A 143 9.59 13.44 14.44
C TRP A 143 9.35 12.85 13.05
N GLY A 144 9.91 11.67 12.77
CA GLY A 144 9.70 10.97 11.51
C GLY A 144 8.21 10.69 11.26
N MET A 145 7.51 10.14 12.25
CA MET A 145 6.08 9.89 12.17
C MET A 145 5.26 11.19 12.03
N ALA A 146 5.62 12.26 12.75
CA ALA A 146 4.93 13.55 12.63
C ALA A 146 5.06 14.14 11.22
N LEU A 147 6.25 14.07 10.63
CA LEU A 147 6.52 14.53 9.26
C LEU A 147 5.71 13.72 8.24
N GLY A 148 5.76 12.39 8.32
CA GLY A 148 5.05 11.51 7.40
C GLY A 148 3.52 11.67 7.48
N LEU A 149 2.96 11.70 8.68
CA LEU A 149 1.53 11.91 8.90
C LEU A 149 1.06 13.29 8.43
N ASN A 150 1.85 14.35 8.69
CA ASN A 150 1.53 15.69 8.20
C ASN A 150 1.56 15.73 6.67
N TRP A 151 2.51 15.06 6.05
CA TRP A 151 2.55 14.96 4.60
C TRP A 151 1.34 14.22 4.03
N ALA A 152 1.02 13.03 4.55
CA ALA A 152 -0.17 12.28 4.17
C ALA A 152 -1.45 13.12 4.33
N LYS A 153 -1.53 13.91 5.41
CA LYS A 153 -2.61 14.87 5.63
C LYS A 153 -2.68 15.94 4.54
N HIS A 154 -1.55 16.58 4.24
CA HIS A 154 -1.47 17.64 3.21
C HIS A 154 -1.84 17.10 1.81
N SER A 155 -1.36 15.93 1.45
CA SER A 155 -1.70 15.27 0.18
C SER A 155 -3.21 15.03 0.05
N ARG A 156 -3.86 14.60 1.15
CA ARG A 156 -5.32 14.40 1.16
C ARG A 156 -6.11 15.70 1.11
N LEU A 157 -5.67 16.74 1.82
CA LEU A 157 -6.34 18.03 1.80
C LEU A 157 -6.32 18.65 0.39
N LYS A 158 -5.19 18.56 -0.31
CA LYS A 158 -5.11 18.99 -1.71
C LYS A 158 -6.07 18.22 -2.63
N ARG A 159 -6.34 16.94 -2.36
CA ARG A 159 -7.34 16.16 -3.09
C ARG A 159 -8.78 16.48 -2.66
N LYS A 160 -8.98 17.02 -1.44
CA LYS A 160 -10.29 17.36 -0.86
C LYS A 160 -10.84 18.73 -1.28
N ASP A 161 -10.15 19.49 -2.13
CA ASP A 161 -10.73 20.71 -2.73
C ASP A 161 -11.92 20.41 -3.66
N GLY A 162 -12.68 19.37 -3.32
CA GLY A 162 -14.05 19.10 -3.75
C GLY A 162 -14.19 18.57 -5.17
N LYS A 163 -13.09 18.26 -5.84
CA LYS A 163 -13.17 17.65 -7.17
C LYS A 163 -12.53 16.26 -7.10
N GLU A 164 -13.36 15.24 -6.90
CA GLU A 164 -13.03 13.93 -7.45
C GLU A 164 -12.62 14.20 -8.89
N MET A 165 -11.38 13.84 -9.24
CA MET A 165 -10.97 13.98 -10.63
C MET A 165 -11.90 13.08 -11.46
N PRO A 166 -12.72 13.65 -12.35
CA PRO A 166 -13.62 12.84 -13.13
C PRO A 166 -12.80 11.87 -13.96
N TYR A 167 -13.28 10.67 -14.13
CA TYR A 167 -12.68 9.72 -15.07
C TYR A 167 -12.60 10.39 -16.44
N LEU A 168 -11.39 10.58 -16.93
CA LEU A 168 -11.12 11.33 -18.17
C LEU A 168 -11.29 10.47 -19.43
N GLY A 169 -11.64 9.22 -19.28
CA GLY A 169 -11.75 8.25 -20.37
C GLY A 169 -10.45 7.50 -20.65
N GLU A 170 -10.57 6.32 -21.23
CA GLU A 170 -9.47 5.36 -21.45
C GLU A 170 -8.24 5.96 -22.15
N ASN A 171 -8.46 6.93 -23.03
CA ASN A 171 -7.39 7.56 -23.80
C ASN A 171 -6.65 8.68 -23.06
N LYS A 172 -7.11 9.07 -21.87
CA LYS A 172 -6.48 10.14 -21.07
C LYS A 172 -5.90 9.59 -19.77
N GLU A 173 -6.46 8.51 -19.24
CA GLU A 173 -5.98 7.85 -18.02
C GLU A 173 -4.63 7.16 -18.25
N TYR A 174 -3.58 7.63 -17.58
CA TYR A 174 -2.22 7.11 -17.78
C TYR A 174 -2.07 5.64 -17.35
N LEU A 175 -2.78 5.20 -16.30
CA LEU A 175 -2.78 3.80 -15.86
C LEU A 175 -3.45 2.89 -16.89
N VAL A 176 -4.53 3.32 -17.51
CA VAL A 176 -5.20 2.55 -18.58
C VAL A 176 -4.29 2.43 -19.80
N LYS A 177 -3.63 3.53 -20.19
CA LYS A 177 -2.64 3.51 -21.26
C LYS A 177 -1.49 2.54 -20.96
N TYR A 178 -0.96 2.60 -19.75
CA TYR A 178 0.10 1.71 -19.31
C TYR A 178 -0.36 0.25 -19.38
N ALA A 179 -1.54 -0.08 -18.84
CA ALA A 179 -2.10 -1.42 -18.86
C ALA A 179 -2.25 -1.95 -20.30
N LYS A 180 -2.82 -1.14 -21.22
CA LYS A 180 -2.96 -1.50 -22.64
C LYS A 180 -1.61 -1.76 -23.30
N GLN A 181 -0.62 -0.90 -23.07
CA GLN A 181 0.73 -1.09 -23.60
C GLN A 181 1.40 -2.34 -23.01
N TYR A 182 1.23 -2.58 -21.73
CA TYR A 182 1.77 -3.76 -21.07
C TYR A 182 1.20 -5.05 -21.65
N MET A 183 -0.12 -5.11 -21.84
CA MET A 183 -0.82 -6.27 -22.45
C MET A 183 -0.40 -6.52 -23.90
N GLN A 184 -0.10 -5.47 -24.69
CA GLN A 184 0.39 -5.63 -26.06
C GLN A 184 1.76 -6.31 -26.15
N HIS A 185 2.61 -6.13 -25.12
CA HIS A 185 3.94 -6.71 -25.07
C HIS A 185 4.02 -8.05 -24.33
N HIS A 186 2.92 -8.43 -23.67
CA HIS A 186 2.83 -9.65 -22.86
C HIS A 186 1.55 -10.39 -23.22
N THR A 187 1.62 -11.21 -24.26
CA THR A 187 0.47 -11.87 -24.91
C THR A 187 -0.30 -12.87 -24.05
N ASN A 188 0.16 -13.17 -22.86
CA ASN A 188 -0.43 -14.17 -21.94
C ASN A 188 -1.04 -13.56 -20.66
N ILE A 189 -1.26 -12.25 -20.62
CA ILE A 189 -1.86 -11.56 -19.46
C ILE A 189 -3.28 -11.12 -19.79
#